data_6dda3fa45c92ad109d67eb908088b91a
#
_entry.id   6dda3fa45c92ad109d67eb908088b91a
#
_cell.length_a   1.000
_cell.length_b   1.000
_cell.length_c   1.000
_cell.angle_alpha   90.00
_cell.angle_beta   90.00
_cell.angle_gamma   90.00
#
_symmetry.space_group_name_H-M   'P 1'
#
loop_
_entity.id
_entity.type
_entity.pdbx_description
1 polymer ?
#
loop_
_entity_poly.entity_id
_entity_poly.type
_entity_poly.pdbx_seq_one_letter_code
_entity_poly.pdbx_strand_id
1 'polypeptide(L)'
;MPKDNKGPINFQDLMLHRIHEILLVASPYDAFILEEDGRLTQQILYEYLGMNLSYAPRVWHAKNAKTGLQMLAERSYDLVIVMMRISDMDPITFGEKVKKNFPDKPVILLAFDESEITTLPQKRLNKSIDRVYIWSGNANVFPAIIKNIEDSMNLERDQKIADIRSIVMVEDNPRYYSIILPLIYRTALKHAQNLISRSLSDTDRLLLFLSLIHISEPTRPY
;
A
#
# COMPACT_ATOMS: atom_id res chain seq x y z
N MET A 1 -24.77 -25.31 20.60
CA MET A 1 -23.93 -24.36 19.89
C MET A 1 -24.79 -23.20 19.45
N PRO A 2 -24.59 -21.99 19.92
CA PRO A 2 -25.37 -20.83 19.44
C PRO A 2 -25.02 -20.56 18.00
N LYS A 3 -26.03 -20.52 17.13
CA LYS A 3 -25.90 -20.00 15.76
C LYS A 3 -25.73 -18.50 15.89
N ASP A 4 -24.50 -18.01 15.60
CA ASP A 4 -24.24 -16.59 15.40
C ASP A 4 -25.13 -16.08 14.27
N ASN A 5 -26.16 -15.37 14.66
CA ASN A 5 -27.09 -14.71 13.74
C ASN A 5 -26.41 -13.42 13.25
N LYS A 6 -25.36 -13.59 12.43
CA LYS A 6 -24.73 -12.44 11.73
C LYS A 6 -25.73 -11.97 10.70
N GLY A 7 -26.27 -10.77 10.89
CA GLY A 7 -27.07 -10.09 9.86
C GLY A 7 -26.31 -9.96 8.54
N PRO A 8 -26.96 -9.51 7.45
CA PRO A 8 -26.30 -9.35 6.15
C PRO A 8 -25.11 -8.42 6.29
N ILE A 9 -23.93 -8.91 5.87
CA ILE A 9 -22.67 -8.14 5.88
C ILE A 9 -22.82 -7.00 4.86
N ASN A 10 -22.71 -5.76 5.36
CA ASN A 10 -22.69 -4.59 4.48
C ASN A 10 -21.26 -4.34 3.96
N PHE A 11 -21.14 -3.90 2.71
CA PHE A 11 -19.85 -3.51 2.11
C PHE A 11 -19.10 -2.45 2.93
N GLN A 12 -19.81 -1.56 3.58
CA GLN A 12 -19.23 -0.54 4.45
C GLN A 12 -18.53 -1.13 5.69
N ASP A 13 -18.86 -2.38 6.05
CA ASP A 13 -18.28 -3.08 7.20
C ASP A 13 -16.92 -3.72 6.89
N LEU A 14 -16.57 -3.83 5.61
CA LEU A 14 -15.34 -4.41 5.11
C LEU A 14 -14.42 -3.32 4.57
N MET A 15 -13.10 -3.58 4.61
CA MET A 15 -12.08 -2.62 4.20
C MET A 15 -12.27 -1.24 4.88
N LEU A 16 -12.42 -1.27 6.21
CA LEU A 16 -12.65 -0.06 7.01
C LEU A 16 -11.50 0.94 6.91
N HIS A 17 -10.27 0.41 6.88
CA HIS A 17 -9.06 1.23 6.78
C HIS A 17 -8.67 1.38 5.30
N ARG A 18 -8.85 2.59 4.79
CA ARG A 18 -8.45 2.96 3.42
C ARG A 18 -7.41 4.06 3.45
N ILE A 19 -6.57 4.05 2.43
CA ILE A 19 -5.57 5.10 2.23
C ILE A 19 -6.21 6.23 1.42
N HIS A 20 -6.34 7.40 2.01
CA HIS A 20 -6.85 8.61 1.38
C HIS A 20 -5.77 9.65 1.16
N GLU A 21 -4.82 9.75 2.09
CA GLU A 21 -3.81 10.81 2.10
C GLU A 21 -2.41 10.18 2.19
N ILE A 22 -1.63 10.38 1.14
CA ILE A 22 -0.26 9.85 1.02
C ILE A 22 0.72 11.01 1.11
N LEU A 23 1.73 10.89 1.97
CA LEU A 23 2.88 11.78 2.01
C LEU A 23 4.04 11.14 1.26
N LEU A 24 4.41 11.72 0.12
CA LEU A 24 5.62 11.36 -0.63
C LEU A 24 6.75 12.29 -0.22
N VAL A 25 7.80 11.73 0.39
CA VAL A 25 9.03 12.45 0.75
C VAL A 25 10.10 12.09 -0.27
N ALA A 26 10.39 13.03 -1.17
CA ALA A 26 11.27 12.81 -2.31
C ALA A 26 12.02 14.10 -2.65
N SER A 27 13.22 13.97 -3.24
CA SER A 27 13.86 15.14 -3.85
C SER A 27 12.98 15.72 -4.98
N PRO A 28 13.11 17.01 -5.31
CA PRO A 28 12.35 17.57 -6.43
C PRO A 28 12.59 16.83 -7.75
N TYR A 29 13.80 16.31 -7.96
CA TYR A 29 14.14 15.52 -9.13
C TYR A 29 13.45 14.17 -9.16
N ASP A 30 13.47 13.42 -8.04
CA ASP A 30 12.82 12.11 -7.94
C ASP A 30 11.29 12.26 -8.05
N ALA A 31 10.71 13.29 -7.44
CA ALA A 31 9.29 13.60 -7.58
C ALA A 31 8.90 13.92 -9.01
N PHE A 32 9.75 14.67 -9.73
CA PHE A 32 9.55 14.95 -11.15
C PHE A 32 9.55 13.66 -11.98
N ILE A 33 10.53 12.77 -11.78
CA ILE A 33 10.56 11.46 -12.48
C ILE A 33 9.29 10.65 -12.22
N LEU A 34 8.84 10.58 -10.98
CA LEU A 34 7.63 9.82 -10.63
C LEU A 34 6.38 10.41 -11.28
N GLU A 35 6.26 11.73 -11.36
CA GLU A 35 5.08 12.41 -11.90
C GLU A 35 5.09 12.50 -13.42
N GLU A 36 6.22 12.85 -14.04
CA GLU A 36 6.33 13.04 -15.49
C GLU A 36 6.48 11.71 -16.23
N ASP A 37 7.42 10.86 -15.82
CA ASP A 37 7.66 9.57 -16.46
C ASP A 37 6.66 8.51 -15.99
N GLY A 38 6.38 8.50 -14.68
CA GLY A 38 5.51 7.52 -14.03
C GLY A 38 4.03 7.90 -14.06
N ARG A 39 3.70 9.17 -14.34
CA ARG A 39 2.32 9.68 -14.26
C ARG A 39 1.61 9.23 -12.98
N LEU A 40 2.32 9.36 -11.86
CA LEU A 40 1.92 8.81 -10.56
C LEU A 40 0.45 9.11 -10.22
N THR A 41 0.07 10.37 -10.21
CA THR A 41 -1.29 10.81 -9.86
C THR A 41 -2.33 10.28 -10.84
N GLN A 42 -2.02 10.31 -12.14
CA GLN A 42 -2.93 9.81 -13.18
C GLN A 42 -3.10 8.29 -13.09
N GLN A 43 -2.02 7.55 -12.85
CA GLN A 43 -2.08 6.10 -12.75
C GLN A 43 -2.86 5.63 -11.53
N ILE A 44 -2.64 6.27 -10.37
CA ILE A 44 -3.44 5.99 -9.17
C ILE A 44 -4.92 6.23 -9.49
N LEU A 45 -5.26 7.37 -10.07
CA LEU A 45 -6.64 7.70 -10.43
C LEU A 45 -7.23 6.68 -11.42
N TYR A 46 -6.49 6.33 -12.47
CA TYR A 46 -6.94 5.38 -13.49
C TYR A 46 -7.23 3.99 -12.92
N GLU A 47 -6.33 3.47 -12.08
CA GLU A 47 -6.53 2.16 -11.44
C GLU A 47 -7.72 2.19 -10.48
N TYR A 48 -7.89 3.25 -9.70
CA TYR A 48 -9.04 3.39 -8.80
C TYR A 48 -10.37 3.51 -9.55
N LEU A 49 -10.41 4.23 -10.65
CA LEU A 49 -11.60 4.30 -11.52
C LEU A 49 -11.89 2.94 -12.16
N GLY A 50 -10.85 2.23 -12.61
CA GLY A 50 -10.98 0.87 -13.15
C GLY A 50 -11.52 -0.15 -12.14
N MET A 51 -11.31 0.10 -10.85
CA MET A 51 -11.84 -0.70 -9.75
C MET A 51 -13.22 -0.25 -9.25
N ASN A 52 -13.84 0.74 -9.90
CA ASN A 52 -15.10 1.35 -9.47
C ASN A 52 -15.05 1.92 -8.04
N LEU A 53 -13.86 2.37 -7.60
CA LEU A 53 -13.66 3.00 -6.29
C LEU A 53 -13.89 4.51 -6.41
N SER A 54 -14.68 5.04 -5.50
CA SER A 54 -15.17 6.42 -5.58
C SER A 54 -14.11 7.50 -5.32
N TYR A 55 -13.02 7.15 -4.63
CA TYR A 55 -12.00 8.12 -4.18
C TYR A 55 -10.60 7.57 -4.35
N ALA A 56 -9.85 8.14 -5.29
CA ALA A 56 -8.42 7.90 -5.39
C ALA A 56 -7.66 8.65 -4.28
N PRO A 57 -6.61 8.07 -3.70
CA PRO A 57 -5.76 8.74 -2.72
C PRO A 57 -5.12 10.01 -3.28
N ARG A 58 -4.96 11.01 -2.41
CA ARG A 58 -4.23 12.24 -2.73
C ARG A 58 -2.77 12.07 -2.34
N VAL A 59 -1.88 12.49 -3.23
CA VAL A 59 -0.44 12.47 -2.97
C VAL A 59 0.04 13.90 -2.65
N TRP A 60 0.69 14.05 -1.51
CA TRP A 60 1.31 15.29 -1.06
C TRP A 60 2.82 15.13 -1.08
N HIS A 61 3.50 16.08 -1.67
CA HIS A 61 4.95 16.03 -1.82
C HIS A 61 5.67 16.91 -0.80
N ALA A 62 6.61 16.30 -0.07
CA ALA A 62 7.59 16.97 0.76
C ALA A 62 8.98 16.87 0.11
N LYS A 63 9.61 17.99 -0.16
CA LYS A 63 10.90 18.08 -0.89
C LYS A 63 12.11 17.55 -0.11
N ASN A 64 11.97 17.30 1.18
CA ASN A 64 13.00 16.78 2.08
C ASN A 64 12.38 16.23 3.37
N ALA A 65 13.20 15.57 4.20
CA ALA A 65 12.75 14.95 5.43
C ALA A 65 12.21 15.96 6.45
N LYS A 66 12.87 17.13 6.62
CA LYS A 66 12.42 18.16 7.55
C LYS A 66 11.03 18.66 7.22
N THR A 67 10.77 18.95 5.95
CA THR A 67 9.44 19.33 5.47
C THR A 67 8.44 18.20 5.68
N GLY A 68 8.81 16.93 5.40
CA GLY A 68 7.95 15.77 5.63
C GLY A 68 7.55 15.62 7.10
N LEU A 69 8.49 15.75 8.03
CA LEU A 69 8.20 15.70 9.47
C LEU A 69 7.31 16.86 9.94
N GLN A 70 7.50 18.05 9.38
CA GLN A 70 6.64 19.19 9.67
C GLN A 70 5.21 18.93 9.18
N MET A 71 5.04 18.48 7.94
CA MET A 71 3.74 18.15 7.37
C MET A 71 3.01 17.07 8.17
N LEU A 72 3.74 16.05 8.66
CA LEU A 72 3.19 15.00 9.54
C LEU A 72 2.72 15.53 10.88
N ALA A 73 3.36 16.59 11.41
CA ALA A 73 2.93 17.24 12.65
C ALA A 73 1.68 18.13 12.45
N GLU A 74 1.51 18.70 11.26
CA GLU A 74 0.41 19.62 10.95
C GLU A 74 -0.85 18.92 10.46
N ARG A 75 -0.69 17.73 9.84
CA ARG A 75 -1.79 17.02 9.19
C ARG A 75 -1.63 15.50 9.29
N SER A 76 -2.76 14.79 9.37
CA SER A 76 -2.77 13.33 9.30
C SER A 76 -2.60 12.84 7.86
N TYR A 77 -1.74 11.84 7.66
CA TYR A 77 -1.58 11.07 6.44
C TYR A 77 -1.78 9.60 6.77
N ASP A 78 -2.28 8.81 5.83
CA ASP A 78 -2.53 7.39 6.03
C ASP A 78 -1.31 6.54 5.68
N LEU A 79 -0.48 7.01 4.77
CA LEU A 79 0.70 6.34 4.27
C LEU A 79 1.83 7.34 4.04
N VAL A 80 3.04 6.97 4.41
CA VAL A 80 4.28 7.70 4.10
C VAL A 80 5.11 6.87 3.13
N ILE A 81 5.47 7.47 2.00
CA ILE A 81 6.43 6.90 1.03
C ILE A 81 7.66 7.80 1.06
N VAL A 82 8.82 7.23 1.35
CA VAL A 82 10.09 7.96 1.36
C VAL A 82 11.01 7.40 0.28
N MET A 83 11.63 8.30 -0.50
CA MET A 83 12.64 7.94 -1.49
C MET A 83 14.04 7.81 -0.87
N MET A 84 14.93 7.07 -1.55
CA MET A 84 16.31 6.91 -1.08
C MET A 84 17.09 8.22 -1.01
N ARG A 85 16.87 9.13 -1.96
CA ARG A 85 17.65 10.35 -2.12
C ARG A 85 16.92 11.57 -1.57
N ILE A 86 16.83 11.66 -0.25
CA ILE A 86 16.36 12.87 0.43
C ILE A 86 17.58 13.68 0.93
N SER A 87 17.55 14.99 0.76
CA SER A 87 18.77 15.83 0.82
C SER A 87 19.30 16.09 2.22
N ASP A 88 18.47 16.03 3.26
CA ASP A 88 18.77 16.52 4.61
C ASP A 88 18.84 15.44 5.68
N MET A 89 18.51 14.20 5.33
CA MET A 89 18.49 13.06 6.25
C MET A 89 18.50 11.75 5.47
N ASP A 90 19.05 10.67 6.03
CA ASP A 90 18.87 9.35 5.43
C ASP A 90 17.45 8.80 5.69
N PRO A 91 16.92 7.97 4.78
CA PRO A 91 15.53 7.50 4.85
C PRO A 91 15.25 6.63 6.10
N ILE A 92 16.24 5.92 6.62
CA ILE A 92 16.10 5.11 7.84
C ILE A 92 15.90 6.02 9.06
N THR A 93 16.74 7.04 9.21
CA THR A 93 16.62 8.03 10.28
C THR A 93 15.30 8.80 10.19
N PHE A 94 14.84 9.10 8.98
CA PHE A 94 13.50 9.67 8.77
C PHE A 94 12.42 8.71 9.26
N GLY A 95 12.46 7.45 8.84
CA GLY A 95 11.50 6.41 9.28
C GLY A 95 11.50 6.21 10.80
N GLU A 96 12.68 6.17 11.44
CA GLU A 96 12.81 6.10 12.91
C GLU A 96 12.08 7.25 13.60
N LYS A 97 12.23 8.49 13.10
CA LYS A 97 11.55 9.67 13.65
C LYS A 97 10.03 9.58 13.43
N VAL A 98 9.59 9.09 12.26
CA VAL A 98 8.16 8.88 12.00
C VAL A 98 7.62 7.83 12.96
N LYS A 99 8.25 6.66 13.07
CA LYS A 99 7.81 5.57 13.96
C LYS A 99 7.83 5.96 15.45
N LYS A 100 8.78 6.81 15.86
CA LYS A 100 8.82 7.32 17.23
C LYS A 100 7.60 8.18 17.59
N ASN A 101 7.13 9.02 16.66
CA ASN A 101 6.02 9.94 16.90
C ASN A 101 4.66 9.36 16.48
N PHE A 102 4.67 8.45 15.52
CA PHE A 102 3.50 7.82 14.91
C PHE A 102 3.77 6.31 14.71
N PRO A 103 3.75 5.48 15.77
CA PRO A 103 4.16 4.06 15.72
C PRO A 103 3.41 3.24 14.66
N ASP A 104 2.11 3.47 14.52
CA ASP A 104 1.22 2.71 13.63
C ASP A 104 1.21 3.25 12.19
N LYS A 105 1.94 4.34 11.91
CA LYS A 105 1.96 4.94 10.58
C LYS A 105 2.78 4.07 9.61
N PRO A 106 2.17 3.56 8.52
CA PRO A 106 2.93 2.83 7.51
C PRO A 106 3.98 3.73 6.86
N VAL A 107 5.23 3.24 6.81
CA VAL A 107 6.36 3.92 6.17
C VAL A 107 6.97 2.98 5.14
N ILE A 108 6.90 3.38 3.88
CA ILE A 108 7.40 2.63 2.74
C ILE A 108 8.66 3.30 2.20
N LEU A 109 9.70 2.52 1.97
CA LEU A 109 10.88 2.96 1.23
C LEU A 109 10.72 2.61 -0.24
N LEU A 110 10.85 3.60 -1.12
CA LEU A 110 10.86 3.43 -2.56
C LEU A 110 12.25 3.75 -3.09
N ALA A 111 12.91 2.78 -3.71
CA ALA A 111 14.22 2.91 -4.31
C ALA A 111 14.14 2.76 -5.84
N PHE A 112 15.11 3.28 -6.58
CA PHE A 112 15.20 3.07 -8.02
C PHE A 112 15.94 1.79 -8.38
N ASP A 113 16.83 1.34 -7.51
CA ASP A 113 17.66 0.16 -7.76
C ASP A 113 17.91 -0.63 -6.46
N GLU A 114 18.08 -1.94 -6.61
CA GLU A 114 18.35 -2.86 -5.50
C GLU A 114 19.71 -2.57 -4.81
N SER A 115 20.69 -2.07 -5.56
CA SER A 115 22.00 -1.70 -5.02
C SER A 115 21.91 -0.59 -3.97
N GLU A 116 20.93 0.31 -4.10
CA GLU A 116 20.69 1.37 -3.10
C GLU A 116 20.30 0.78 -1.74
N ILE A 117 19.58 -0.35 -1.74
CA ILE A 117 19.05 -0.99 -0.52
C ILE A 117 20.11 -1.85 0.17
N THR A 118 20.96 -2.52 -0.61
CA THR A 118 21.99 -3.43 -0.06
C THR A 118 23.00 -2.72 0.84
N THR A 119 23.17 -1.42 0.65
CA THR A 119 24.05 -0.58 1.48
C THR A 119 23.45 -0.19 2.82
N LEU A 120 22.14 -0.41 3.01
CA LEU A 120 21.44 -0.01 4.22
C LEU A 120 21.60 -1.02 5.36
N PRO A 121 21.72 -0.56 6.62
CA PRO A 121 21.79 -1.43 7.78
C PRO A 121 20.45 -2.13 8.02
N GLN A 122 20.33 -3.40 7.64
CA GLN A 122 19.09 -4.17 7.63
C GLN A 122 18.34 -4.15 8.97
N LYS A 123 19.08 -4.21 10.09
CA LYS A 123 18.50 -4.21 11.44
C LYS A 123 17.76 -2.91 11.77
N ARG A 124 18.26 -1.77 11.28
CA ARG A 124 17.57 -0.46 11.43
C ARG A 124 16.44 -0.31 10.43
N LEU A 125 16.68 -0.77 9.20
CA LEU A 125 15.68 -0.76 8.13
C LEU A 125 14.37 -1.43 8.60
N ASN A 126 14.45 -2.64 9.12
CA ASN A 126 13.30 -3.43 9.56
C ASN A 126 12.52 -2.80 10.74
N LYS A 127 13.12 -1.86 11.49
CA LYS A 127 12.46 -1.15 12.59
C LYS A 127 11.82 0.17 12.17
N SER A 128 12.31 0.77 11.10
CA SER A 128 11.94 2.12 10.67
C SER A 128 11.07 2.14 9.42
N ILE A 129 11.17 1.08 8.61
CA ILE A 129 10.49 0.92 7.34
C ILE A 129 9.67 -0.37 7.37
N ASP A 130 8.40 -0.27 7.06
CA ASP A 130 7.52 -1.45 7.05
C ASP A 130 7.76 -2.31 5.82
N ARG A 131 7.98 -1.68 4.65
CA ARG A 131 8.26 -2.37 3.39
C ARG A 131 9.17 -1.57 2.47
N VAL A 132 9.86 -2.30 1.58
CA VAL A 132 10.73 -1.72 0.55
C VAL A 132 10.20 -2.11 -0.82
N TYR A 133 10.12 -1.14 -1.73
CA TYR A 133 9.76 -1.37 -3.12
C TYR A 133 10.78 -0.78 -4.07
N ILE A 134 10.88 -1.35 -5.27
CA ILE A 134 11.74 -0.86 -6.34
C ILE A 134 10.86 -0.23 -7.43
N TRP A 135 11.18 1.00 -7.77
CA TRP A 135 10.62 1.69 -8.92
C TRP A 135 11.38 1.30 -10.20
N SER A 136 10.73 0.57 -11.07
CA SER A 136 11.30 0.11 -12.36
C SER A 136 10.66 0.82 -13.57
N GLY A 137 10.17 2.05 -13.39
CA GLY A 137 9.46 2.78 -14.46
C GLY A 137 8.00 2.37 -14.65
N ASN A 138 7.47 1.48 -13.80
CA ASN A 138 6.08 1.02 -13.89
C ASN A 138 5.23 1.60 -12.75
N ALA A 139 4.36 2.54 -13.09
CA ALA A 139 3.49 3.22 -12.14
C ALA A 139 2.47 2.30 -11.43
N ASN A 140 2.22 1.09 -11.94
CA ASN A 140 1.33 0.11 -11.31
C ASN A 140 1.82 -0.34 -9.92
N VAL A 141 3.07 -0.07 -9.57
CA VAL A 141 3.58 -0.34 -8.23
C VAL A 141 2.85 0.48 -7.16
N PHE A 142 2.41 1.70 -7.45
CA PHE A 142 1.74 2.56 -6.46
C PHE A 142 0.36 2.04 -6.05
N PRO A 143 -0.56 1.72 -6.97
CA PRO A 143 -1.80 1.03 -6.60
C PRO A 143 -1.56 -0.26 -5.82
N ALA A 144 -0.53 -1.03 -6.18
CA ALA A 144 -0.18 -2.24 -5.46
C ALA A 144 0.33 -1.97 -4.03
N ILE A 145 1.17 -0.95 -3.83
CA ILE A 145 1.60 -0.49 -2.50
C ILE A 145 0.37 -0.12 -1.66
N ILE A 146 -0.50 0.73 -2.19
CA ILE A 146 -1.69 1.21 -1.48
C ILE A 146 -2.56 0.01 -1.07
N LYS A 147 -2.90 -0.86 -2.01
CA LYS A 147 -3.72 -2.05 -1.74
C LYS A 147 -3.07 -2.99 -0.75
N ASN A 148 -1.76 -3.22 -0.85
CA ASN A 148 -1.05 -4.10 0.08
C ASN A 148 -1.07 -3.56 1.52
N ILE A 149 -0.96 -2.25 1.71
CA ILE A 149 -1.08 -1.64 3.04
C ILE A 149 -2.53 -1.72 3.54
N GLU A 150 -3.52 -1.39 2.70
CA GLU A 150 -4.94 -1.55 3.05
C GLU A 150 -5.26 -2.99 3.45
N ASP A 151 -4.80 -3.99 2.70
CA ASP A 151 -4.99 -5.40 3.00
C ASP A 151 -4.38 -5.77 4.36
N SER A 152 -3.15 -5.32 4.64
CA SER A 152 -2.50 -5.59 5.93
C SER A 152 -3.24 -4.99 7.12
N MET A 153 -3.87 -3.83 6.95
CA MET A 153 -4.63 -3.14 8.00
C MET A 153 -6.00 -3.77 8.24
N ASN A 154 -6.59 -4.41 7.24
CA ASN A 154 -7.96 -4.94 7.30
C ASN A 154 -8.03 -6.46 7.48
N LEU A 155 -6.97 -7.21 7.15
CA LEU A 155 -6.95 -8.66 7.04
C LEU A 155 -7.60 -9.38 8.23
N GLU A 156 -7.12 -9.12 9.44
CA GLU A 156 -7.63 -9.82 10.64
C GLU A 156 -9.11 -9.58 10.89
N ARG A 157 -9.55 -8.34 10.67
CA ARG A 157 -10.94 -7.94 10.86
C ARG A 157 -11.84 -8.56 9.81
N ASP A 158 -11.46 -8.43 8.56
CA ASP A 158 -12.26 -8.87 7.43
C ASP A 158 -12.36 -10.40 7.38
N GLN A 159 -11.31 -11.12 7.76
CA GLN A 159 -11.37 -12.58 7.95
C GLN A 159 -12.38 -13.00 9.04
N LYS A 160 -12.44 -12.27 10.16
CA LYS A 160 -13.39 -12.55 11.23
C LYS A 160 -14.84 -12.27 10.83
N ILE A 161 -15.07 -11.27 9.98
CA ILE A 161 -16.42 -10.83 9.59
C ILE A 161 -16.96 -11.68 8.44
N ALA A 162 -16.17 -11.91 7.39
CA ALA A 162 -16.65 -12.44 6.12
C ALA A 162 -15.99 -13.76 5.68
N ASP A 163 -15.17 -14.41 6.52
CA ASP A 163 -14.41 -15.62 6.17
C ASP A 163 -13.62 -15.50 4.86
N ILE A 164 -12.99 -14.34 4.69
CA ILE A 164 -12.26 -13.99 3.47
C ILE A 164 -10.98 -14.83 3.36
N ARG A 165 -10.74 -15.35 2.17
CA ARG A 165 -9.50 -16.07 1.85
C ARG A 165 -8.38 -15.07 1.55
N SER A 166 -7.17 -15.39 1.97
CA SER A 166 -5.98 -14.60 1.67
C SER A 166 -5.02 -15.37 0.78
N ILE A 167 -4.34 -14.62 -0.09
CA ILE A 167 -3.19 -15.11 -0.85
C ILE A 167 -1.95 -14.75 -0.05
N VAL A 168 -1.16 -15.76 0.32
CA VAL A 168 0.13 -15.53 0.98
C VAL A 168 1.21 -15.48 -0.09
N MET A 169 1.87 -14.32 -0.21
CA MET A 169 3.01 -14.13 -1.09
C MET A 169 4.30 -14.18 -0.27
N VAL A 170 5.23 -15.07 -0.64
CA VAL A 170 6.54 -15.23 -0.02
C VAL A 170 7.60 -14.86 -1.05
N GLU A 171 8.17 -13.67 -0.95
CA GLU A 171 9.25 -13.17 -1.79
C GLU A 171 10.11 -12.21 -0.96
N ASP A 172 11.38 -12.50 -0.79
CA ASP A 172 12.32 -11.73 0.02
C ASP A 172 13.08 -10.68 -0.78
N ASN A 173 13.12 -10.81 -2.11
CA ASN A 173 13.77 -9.83 -2.98
C ASN A 173 12.81 -8.68 -3.34
N PRO A 174 13.11 -7.43 -2.91
CA PRO A 174 12.23 -6.29 -3.16
C PRO A 174 11.96 -6.02 -4.64
N ARG A 175 12.91 -6.35 -5.53
CA ARG A 175 12.74 -6.17 -6.98
C ARG A 175 11.67 -7.10 -7.53
N TYR A 176 11.77 -8.40 -7.25
CA TYR A 176 10.77 -9.36 -7.70
C TYR A 176 9.42 -9.12 -7.05
N TYR A 177 9.42 -8.80 -5.77
CA TYR A 177 8.21 -8.42 -5.06
C TYR A 177 7.50 -7.24 -5.73
N SER A 178 8.23 -6.18 -6.09
CA SER A 178 7.69 -4.98 -6.73
C SER A 178 7.17 -5.22 -8.14
N ILE A 179 7.64 -6.27 -8.83
CA ILE A 179 7.16 -6.65 -10.17
C ILE A 179 5.94 -7.57 -10.07
N ILE A 180 5.99 -8.54 -9.19
CA ILE A 180 4.98 -9.60 -9.10
C ILE A 180 3.69 -9.09 -8.43
N LEU A 181 3.81 -8.31 -7.37
CA LEU A 181 2.66 -7.82 -6.59
C LEU A 181 1.64 -7.05 -7.44
N PRO A 182 2.02 -6.07 -8.29
CA PRO A 182 1.09 -5.40 -9.20
C PRO A 182 0.38 -6.36 -10.16
N LEU A 183 1.06 -7.39 -10.64
CA LEU A 183 0.48 -8.40 -11.54
C LEU A 183 -0.58 -9.23 -10.83
N ILE A 184 -0.32 -9.64 -9.58
CA ILE A 184 -1.28 -10.40 -8.79
C ILE A 184 -2.51 -9.55 -8.51
N TYR A 185 -2.35 -8.31 -8.02
CA TYR A 185 -3.49 -7.42 -7.77
C TYR A 185 -4.31 -7.17 -9.03
N ARG A 186 -3.66 -6.84 -10.14
CA ARG A 186 -4.35 -6.61 -11.42
C ARG A 186 -5.13 -7.85 -11.87
N THR A 187 -4.55 -9.02 -11.73
CA THR A 187 -5.20 -10.29 -12.11
C THR A 187 -6.37 -10.61 -11.20
N ALA A 188 -6.19 -10.49 -9.89
CA ALA A 188 -7.24 -10.72 -8.89
C ALA A 188 -8.42 -9.76 -9.09
N LEU A 189 -8.14 -8.46 -9.26
CA LEU A 189 -9.15 -7.44 -9.50
C LEU A 189 -9.93 -7.67 -10.79
N LYS A 190 -9.23 -8.00 -11.89
CA LYS A 190 -9.88 -8.31 -13.16
C LYS A 190 -10.76 -9.56 -13.05
N HIS A 191 -10.31 -10.57 -12.31
CA HIS A 191 -11.09 -11.77 -12.06
C HIS A 191 -12.34 -11.45 -11.22
N ALA A 192 -12.19 -10.68 -10.15
CA ALA A 192 -13.29 -10.22 -9.33
C ALA A 192 -14.35 -9.43 -10.12
N GLN A 193 -13.92 -8.49 -10.97
CA GLN A 193 -14.83 -7.73 -11.85
C GLN A 193 -15.61 -8.64 -12.81
N ASN A 194 -14.96 -9.65 -13.37
CA ASN A 194 -15.62 -10.62 -14.25
C ASN A 194 -16.66 -11.47 -13.50
N LEU A 195 -16.40 -11.83 -12.25
CA LEU A 195 -17.34 -12.56 -11.41
C LEU A 195 -18.53 -11.68 -11.01
N ILE A 196 -18.27 -10.44 -10.62
CA ILE A 196 -19.30 -9.44 -10.31
C ILE A 196 -20.24 -9.24 -11.49
N SER A 197 -19.72 -9.11 -12.70
CA SER A 197 -20.54 -8.93 -13.91
C SER A 197 -21.44 -10.12 -14.24
N ARG A 198 -21.12 -11.32 -13.70
CA ARG A 198 -21.86 -12.56 -13.94
C ARG A 198 -22.76 -12.99 -12.79
N SER A 199 -22.61 -12.39 -11.59
CA SER A 199 -23.39 -12.78 -10.42
C SER A 199 -24.75 -12.10 -10.40
N LEU A 200 -25.78 -12.82 -9.94
CA LEU A 200 -27.17 -12.39 -9.97
C LEU A 200 -27.60 -11.60 -8.72
N SER A 201 -26.80 -11.62 -7.65
CA SER A 201 -27.12 -10.89 -6.41
C SER A 201 -26.01 -9.92 -6.00
N ASP A 202 -26.38 -8.79 -5.41
CA ASP A 202 -25.42 -7.77 -4.96
C ASP A 202 -24.56 -8.27 -3.78
N THR A 203 -25.10 -9.14 -2.95
CA THR A 203 -24.39 -9.75 -1.81
C THR A 203 -23.30 -10.71 -2.28
N ASP A 204 -23.59 -11.57 -3.28
CA ASP A 204 -22.61 -12.50 -3.85
C ASP A 204 -21.51 -11.76 -4.58
N ARG A 205 -21.83 -10.66 -5.28
CA ARG A 205 -20.87 -9.78 -5.94
C ARG A 205 -19.84 -9.26 -4.94
N LEU A 206 -20.33 -8.87 -3.79
CA LEU A 206 -19.54 -8.25 -2.74
C LEU A 206 -18.57 -9.24 -2.08
N LEU A 207 -19.09 -10.41 -1.69
CA LEU A 207 -18.28 -11.47 -1.08
C LEU A 207 -17.20 -11.97 -2.03
N LEU A 208 -17.49 -12.08 -3.34
CA LEU A 208 -16.52 -12.46 -4.35
C LEU A 208 -15.43 -11.40 -4.55
N PHE A 209 -15.79 -10.12 -4.53
CA PHE A 209 -14.81 -9.02 -4.65
C PHE A 209 -13.80 -9.02 -3.50
N LEU A 210 -14.26 -9.27 -2.29
CA LEU A 210 -13.44 -9.23 -1.09
C LEU A 210 -12.63 -10.51 -0.86
N SER A 211 -13.19 -11.67 -1.23
CA SER A 211 -12.51 -12.95 -1.07
C SER A 211 -11.25 -13.14 -1.91
N LEU A 212 -11.01 -12.24 -2.88
CA LEU A 212 -9.92 -12.37 -3.86
C LEU A 212 -8.79 -11.34 -3.67
N ILE A 213 -8.91 -10.41 -2.71
CA ILE A 213 -8.06 -9.21 -2.73
C ILE A 213 -7.03 -9.15 -1.60
N HIS A 214 -7.17 -9.91 -0.52
CA HIS A 214 -6.20 -9.84 0.57
C HIS A 214 -4.92 -10.61 0.23
N ILE A 215 -3.82 -9.86 -0.01
CA ILE A 215 -2.48 -10.42 -0.17
C ILE A 215 -1.68 -10.13 1.10
N SER A 216 -1.32 -11.18 1.82
CA SER A 216 -0.51 -11.07 3.02
C SER A 216 0.89 -11.64 2.81
N GLU A 217 1.87 -11.06 3.48
CA GLU A 217 3.17 -11.69 3.67
C GLU A 217 3.17 -12.49 4.97
N PRO A 218 3.91 -13.62 5.04
CA PRO A 218 4.20 -14.22 6.32
C PRO A 218 4.94 -13.21 7.19
N THR A 219 4.56 -13.10 8.46
CA THR A 219 5.28 -12.30 9.45
C THR A 219 6.75 -12.73 9.42
N ARG A 220 7.67 -11.80 9.12
CA ARG A 220 9.11 -12.10 9.12
C ARG A 220 9.48 -12.61 10.51
N PRO A 221 10.11 -13.79 10.66
CA PRO A 221 10.70 -14.16 11.94
C PRO A 221 11.84 -13.18 12.21
N TYR A 222 11.85 -12.61 13.41
CA TYR A 222 12.84 -11.65 13.90
C TYR A 222 14.22 -12.28 14.06
#